data_409ede1c54adebd45471168a52c967cc
#
_entry.id   409ede1c54adebd45471168a52c967cc
#
_cell.length_a   1.000
_cell.length_b   1.000
_cell.length_c   1.000
_cell.angle_alpha   90.00
_cell.angle_beta   90.00
_cell.angle_gamma   90.00
#
_symmetry.space_group_name_H-M   'P 1'
#
loop_
_entity.id
_entity.type
_entity.pdbx_description
1 polymer ?
#
loop_
_entity_poly.entity_id
_entity_poly.type
_entity_poly.pdbx_seq_one_letter_code
_entity_poly.pdbx_strand_id
1 'polypeptide(L)'
;MPQACEKTLKDLQLEYLDLYLIHWPVVTNCTGDSLDPSIEETWGAMEALKAGGKVKSIGVSNWSAKKLRMMKAHAATFPAVNQVELHPLNRQDALLAACAELGTHLTAYSPLGSPDSAEMIKHEGKSVMEHPVVQRVAAACGKTPAQVLIRWAMQRRTSVLPKSVTPERIESNLDTIGAWELSAEQMSELSAIEPQCRMLHGQFWCNPKGPYKTVADLWDD
;
A
#
# COMPACT_ATOMS: atom_id res chain seq x y z
N MET A 1 19.14 -8.03 4.08
CA MET A 1 18.44 -7.94 2.78
C MET A 1 18.90 -9.01 1.77
N PRO A 2 20.18 -9.19 1.39
CA PRO A 2 20.59 -10.16 0.37
C PRO A 2 20.10 -11.59 0.64
N GLN A 3 20.35 -12.12 1.82
CA GLN A 3 19.93 -13.48 2.23
C GLN A 3 18.39 -13.68 2.14
N ALA A 4 17.61 -12.68 2.51
CA ALA A 4 16.16 -12.75 2.41
C ALA A 4 15.69 -12.78 0.94
N CYS A 5 16.31 -11.99 0.07
CA CYS A 5 16.03 -12.01 -1.36
C CYS A 5 16.41 -13.38 -2.00
N GLU A 6 17.59 -13.91 -1.67
CA GLU A 6 18.03 -15.23 -2.15
C GLU A 6 17.08 -16.34 -1.70
N LYS A 7 16.64 -16.28 -0.43
CA LYS A 7 15.60 -17.21 0.05
C LYS A 7 14.32 -17.09 -0.74
N THR A 8 13.85 -15.88 -0.98
CA THR A 8 12.63 -15.63 -1.77
C THR A 8 12.76 -16.20 -3.19
N LEU A 9 13.87 -15.95 -3.88
CA LEU A 9 14.15 -16.49 -5.21
C LEU A 9 14.14 -18.02 -5.21
N LYS A 10 14.78 -18.62 -4.23
CA LYS A 10 14.82 -20.09 -4.06
C LYS A 10 13.42 -20.66 -3.81
N ASP A 11 12.65 -20.06 -2.92
CA ASP A 11 11.30 -20.53 -2.56
C ASP A 11 10.32 -20.41 -3.76
N LEU A 12 10.47 -19.35 -4.56
CA LEU A 12 9.69 -19.14 -5.77
C LEU A 12 10.23 -19.87 -7.00
N GLN A 13 11.42 -20.48 -6.93
CA GLN A 13 12.12 -21.12 -8.06
C GLN A 13 12.34 -20.15 -9.25
N LEU A 14 12.70 -18.89 -8.93
CA LEU A 14 12.96 -17.83 -9.91
C LEU A 14 14.43 -17.41 -9.89
N GLU A 15 14.92 -16.93 -11.03
CA GLU A 15 16.28 -16.38 -11.16
C GLU A 15 16.34 -14.90 -10.76
N TYR A 16 15.23 -14.16 -10.92
CA TYR A 16 15.10 -12.75 -10.56
C TYR A 16 13.66 -12.43 -10.13
N LEU A 17 13.48 -11.27 -9.49
CA LEU A 17 12.17 -10.67 -9.18
C LEU A 17 11.99 -9.41 -10.03
N ASP A 18 10.77 -9.18 -10.53
CA ASP A 18 10.45 -7.93 -11.23
C ASP A 18 10.38 -6.75 -10.28
N LEU A 19 9.86 -6.98 -9.06
CA LEU A 19 9.74 -5.96 -8.02
C LEU A 19 10.02 -6.58 -6.64
N TYR A 20 10.87 -5.93 -5.85
CA TYR A 20 11.14 -6.29 -4.46
C TYR A 20 10.92 -5.08 -3.55
N LEU A 21 10.18 -5.27 -2.45
CA LEU A 21 9.76 -4.17 -1.58
C LEU A 21 10.29 -4.34 -0.16
N ILE A 22 10.69 -3.24 0.49
CA ILE A 22 10.77 -3.17 1.94
C ILE A 22 9.34 -3.10 2.47
N HIS A 23 8.91 -4.12 3.24
CA HIS A 23 7.52 -4.28 3.66
C HIS A 23 7.05 -3.18 4.62
N TRP A 24 7.90 -2.79 5.59
CA TRP A 24 7.65 -1.74 6.56
C TRP A 24 8.94 -0.96 6.83
N PRO A 25 8.86 0.34 7.17
CA PRO A 25 10.03 1.14 7.57
C PRO A 25 10.45 0.85 9.01
N VAL A 26 10.60 -0.41 9.37
CA VAL A 26 10.86 -0.87 10.74
C VAL A 26 11.95 -1.92 10.78
N VAL A 27 12.61 -2.03 11.93
CA VAL A 27 13.52 -3.13 12.26
C VAL A 27 12.96 -3.83 13.50
N THR A 28 12.80 -5.16 13.41
CA THR A 28 12.25 -5.98 14.50
C THR A 28 13.19 -5.92 15.72
N ASN A 29 12.62 -5.74 16.91
CA ASN A 29 13.35 -5.64 18.18
C ASN A 29 14.36 -4.48 18.26
N CYS A 30 14.23 -3.46 17.41
CA CYS A 30 15.05 -2.27 17.49
C CYS A 30 14.76 -1.50 18.79
N THR A 31 15.82 -1.11 19.49
CA THR A 31 15.78 -0.27 20.68
C THR A 31 16.64 0.97 20.48
N GLY A 32 16.28 2.08 21.11
CA GLY A 32 16.92 3.37 20.89
C GLY A 32 16.13 4.27 19.93
N ASP A 33 16.63 5.46 19.69
CA ASP A 33 15.90 6.50 18.95
C ASP A 33 16.12 6.44 17.42
N SER A 34 16.89 5.46 16.93
CA SER A 34 17.14 5.25 15.49
C SER A 34 17.00 3.78 15.10
N LEU A 35 16.70 3.54 13.82
CA LEU A 35 16.70 2.19 13.25
C LEU A 35 18.14 1.66 13.12
N ASP A 36 18.34 0.37 13.43
CA ASP A 36 19.58 -0.36 13.21
C ASP A 36 19.24 -1.74 12.59
N PRO A 37 19.60 -2.01 11.30
CA PRO A 37 20.25 -1.08 10.37
C PRO A 37 19.36 0.14 10.00
N SER A 38 20.01 1.22 9.61
CA SER A 38 19.31 2.44 9.18
C SER A 38 18.51 2.25 7.88
N ILE A 39 17.66 3.22 7.56
CA ILE A 39 16.92 3.23 6.28
C ILE A 39 17.92 3.29 5.11
N GLU A 40 18.95 4.12 5.22
CA GLU A 40 20.00 4.31 4.21
C GLU A 40 20.76 3.01 3.94
N GLU A 41 21.20 2.33 4.99
CA GLU A 41 21.91 1.03 4.87
C GLU A 41 21.00 -0.04 4.26
N THR A 42 19.75 -0.09 4.70
CA THR A 42 18.75 -1.02 4.16
C THR A 42 18.48 -0.73 2.69
N TRP A 43 18.35 0.55 2.31
CA TRP A 43 18.13 0.94 0.92
C TRP A 43 19.36 0.68 0.04
N GLY A 44 20.56 0.96 0.52
CA GLY A 44 21.79 0.61 -0.19
C GLY A 44 21.91 -0.89 -0.49
N ALA A 45 21.46 -1.75 0.42
CA ALA A 45 21.36 -3.18 0.16
C ALA A 45 20.32 -3.54 -0.92
N MET A 46 19.20 -2.82 -1.00
CA MET A 46 18.22 -2.99 -2.07
C MET A 46 18.79 -2.56 -3.43
N GLU A 47 19.52 -1.45 -3.49
CA GLU A 47 20.21 -0.98 -4.70
C GLU A 47 21.27 -1.98 -5.18
N ALA A 48 22.02 -2.58 -4.25
CA ALA A 48 23.00 -3.63 -4.57
C ALA A 48 22.32 -4.88 -5.18
N LEU A 49 21.16 -5.29 -4.69
CA LEU A 49 20.37 -6.39 -5.28
C LEU A 49 19.94 -6.08 -6.71
N LYS A 50 19.54 -4.84 -6.97
CA LYS A 50 19.20 -4.38 -8.32
C LYS A 50 20.41 -4.36 -9.24
N ALA A 51 21.53 -3.79 -8.80
CA ALA A 51 22.78 -3.76 -9.55
C ALA A 51 23.30 -5.18 -9.86
N GLY A 52 23.11 -6.14 -8.94
CA GLY A 52 23.43 -7.54 -9.13
C GLY A 52 22.45 -8.33 -10.00
N GLY A 53 21.42 -7.71 -10.56
CA GLY A 53 20.44 -8.36 -11.46
C GLY A 53 19.46 -9.30 -10.76
N LYS A 54 19.48 -9.39 -9.41
CA LYS A 54 18.55 -10.23 -8.66
C LYS A 54 17.12 -9.67 -8.66
N VAL A 55 16.99 -8.35 -8.81
CA VAL A 55 15.69 -7.66 -8.87
C VAL A 55 15.74 -6.60 -9.97
N LYS A 56 14.66 -6.43 -10.73
CA LYS A 56 14.56 -5.40 -11.79
C LYS A 56 14.19 -4.04 -11.22
N SER A 57 13.25 -4.01 -10.29
CA SER A 57 12.77 -2.80 -9.63
C SER A 57 12.76 -2.99 -8.13
N ILE A 58 13.05 -1.91 -7.39
CA ILE A 58 13.01 -1.86 -5.94
C ILE A 58 12.02 -0.81 -5.47
N GLY A 59 11.39 -1.06 -4.35
CA GLY A 59 10.41 -0.13 -3.80
C GLY A 59 10.18 -0.36 -2.31
N VAL A 60 9.15 0.28 -1.82
CA VAL A 60 8.82 0.32 -0.40
C VAL A 60 7.33 0.03 -0.19
N SER A 61 6.95 -0.22 1.04
CA SER A 61 5.56 -0.36 1.46
C SER A 61 5.36 0.30 2.83
N ASN A 62 4.21 0.92 3.03
CA ASN A 62 3.85 1.62 4.27
C ASN A 62 4.76 2.82 4.62
N TRP A 63 5.21 3.54 3.60
CA TRP A 63 6.03 4.74 3.79
C TRP A 63 5.20 6.00 3.65
N SER A 64 5.40 6.95 4.59
CA SER A 64 4.80 8.28 4.53
C SER A 64 5.46 9.14 3.45
N ALA A 65 4.80 10.23 3.07
CA ALA A 65 5.36 11.23 2.17
C ALA A 65 6.68 11.83 2.70
N LYS A 66 6.78 12.02 4.03
CA LYS A 66 8.00 12.52 4.69
C LYS A 66 9.15 11.54 4.51
N LYS A 67 8.95 10.25 4.81
CA LYS A 67 9.97 9.20 4.64
C LYS A 67 10.44 9.10 3.20
N LEU A 68 9.52 9.16 2.22
CA LEU A 68 9.90 9.18 0.80
C LEU A 68 10.76 10.40 0.44
N ARG A 69 10.40 11.59 0.91
CA ARG A 69 11.19 12.80 0.63
C ARG A 69 12.59 12.75 1.26
N MET A 70 12.73 12.16 2.44
CA MET A 70 14.03 11.97 3.09
C MET A 70 14.98 11.11 2.25
N MET A 71 14.46 10.14 1.50
CA MET A 71 15.30 9.30 0.63
C MET A 71 16.00 10.08 -0.50
N LYS A 72 15.51 11.26 -0.91
CA LYS A 72 16.16 12.08 -1.96
C LYS A 72 17.63 12.41 -1.65
N ALA A 73 17.99 12.44 -0.37
CA ALA A 73 19.34 12.82 0.03
C ALA A 73 20.39 11.71 -0.18
N HIS A 74 19.97 10.43 -0.29
CA HIS A 74 20.89 9.29 -0.28
C HIS A 74 20.54 8.17 -1.26
N ALA A 75 19.34 8.14 -1.83
CA ALA A 75 18.97 7.11 -2.80
C ALA A 75 19.54 7.45 -4.20
N ALA A 76 20.40 6.59 -4.73
CA ALA A 76 20.86 6.67 -6.11
C ALA A 76 19.78 6.17 -7.09
N THR A 77 19.02 5.14 -6.69
CA THR A 77 17.82 4.67 -7.38
C THR A 77 16.62 4.96 -6.47
N PHE A 78 15.67 5.76 -6.95
CA PHE A 78 14.48 6.08 -6.16
C PHE A 78 13.47 4.91 -6.14
N PRO A 79 12.63 4.74 -5.10
CA PRO A 79 11.62 3.69 -5.06
C PRO A 79 10.68 3.76 -6.27
N ALA A 80 10.61 2.68 -7.04
CA ALA A 80 9.68 2.58 -8.17
C ALA A 80 8.22 2.52 -7.72
N VAL A 81 7.98 1.91 -6.55
CA VAL A 81 6.66 1.68 -5.98
C VAL A 81 6.66 2.02 -4.49
N ASN A 82 5.58 2.63 -4.01
CA ASN A 82 5.18 2.61 -2.61
C ASN A 82 3.82 1.89 -2.51
N GLN A 83 3.77 0.75 -1.84
CA GLN A 83 2.55 -0.02 -1.67
C GLN A 83 1.93 0.31 -0.31
N VAL A 84 0.69 0.80 -0.29
CA VAL A 84 0.00 1.26 0.93
C VAL A 84 -1.45 0.81 0.98
N GLU A 85 -2.04 0.82 2.18
CA GLU A 85 -3.49 0.73 2.33
C GLU A 85 -4.17 1.91 1.64
N LEU A 86 -5.05 1.62 0.68
CA LEU A 86 -5.77 2.68 -0.05
C LEU A 86 -7.17 2.23 -0.47
N HIS A 87 -8.16 2.99 -0.03
CA HIS A 87 -9.59 2.86 -0.33
C HIS A 87 -10.29 4.19 0.03
N PRO A 88 -11.59 4.39 -0.29
CA PRO A 88 -12.26 5.67 -0.04
C PRO A 88 -12.27 6.15 1.42
N LEU A 89 -12.15 5.25 2.40
CA LEU A 89 -11.98 5.59 3.81
C LEU A 89 -10.51 5.85 4.22
N ASN A 90 -9.54 5.63 3.34
CA ASN A 90 -8.13 5.96 3.52
C ASN A 90 -7.53 6.38 2.18
N ARG A 91 -7.87 7.59 1.73
CA ARG A 91 -7.61 8.08 0.36
C ARG A 91 -6.16 8.32 0.04
N GLN A 92 -5.33 8.57 1.04
CA GLN A 92 -3.90 8.85 0.85
C GLN A 92 -3.61 10.03 -0.11
N ASP A 93 -4.47 11.06 -0.15
CA ASP A 93 -4.39 12.14 -1.15
C ASP A 93 -3.03 12.86 -1.13
N ALA A 94 -2.55 13.23 0.05
CA ALA A 94 -1.25 13.86 0.21
C ALA A 94 -0.08 12.96 -0.19
N LEU A 95 -0.18 11.65 0.12
CA LEU A 95 0.83 10.67 -0.27
C LEU A 95 0.81 10.41 -1.79
N LEU A 96 -0.38 10.33 -2.39
CA LEU A 96 -0.54 10.16 -3.84
C LEU A 96 0.11 11.34 -4.59
N ALA A 97 -0.13 12.57 -4.15
CA ALA A 97 0.48 13.76 -4.71
C ALA A 97 2.01 13.74 -4.56
N ALA A 98 2.52 13.37 -3.37
CA ALA A 98 3.95 13.25 -3.12
C ALA A 98 4.59 12.15 -3.99
N CYS A 99 3.94 11.00 -4.15
CA CYS A 99 4.42 9.93 -5.02
C CYS A 99 4.51 10.39 -6.49
N ALA A 100 3.49 11.11 -6.99
CA ALA A 100 3.50 11.67 -8.34
C ALA A 100 4.64 12.69 -8.54
N GLU A 101 4.87 13.58 -7.56
CA GLU A 101 6.00 14.51 -7.54
C GLU A 101 7.36 13.80 -7.60
N LEU A 102 7.47 12.68 -6.90
CA LEU A 102 8.72 11.94 -6.70
C LEU A 102 8.99 10.88 -7.79
N GLY A 103 8.04 10.64 -8.71
CA GLY A 103 8.14 9.60 -9.73
C GLY A 103 7.98 8.17 -9.17
N THR A 104 7.34 8.03 -8.00
CA THR A 104 7.03 6.75 -7.37
C THR A 104 5.60 6.34 -7.70
N HIS A 105 5.38 5.12 -8.17
CA HIS A 105 4.03 4.60 -8.39
C HIS A 105 3.38 4.16 -7.07
N LEU A 106 2.11 4.51 -6.86
CA LEU A 106 1.36 4.06 -5.69
C LEU A 106 0.58 2.78 -6.01
N THR A 107 0.73 1.76 -5.18
CA THR A 107 -0.05 0.52 -5.25
C THR A 107 -0.95 0.38 -4.04
N ALA A 108 -2.24 0.14 -4.28
CA ALA A 108 -3.25 -0.03 -3.23
C ALA A 108 -3.32 -1.49 -2.75
N TYR A 109 -2.90 -1.77 -1.52
CA TYR A 109 -3.30 -3.00 -0.86
C TYR A 109 -4.59 -2.77 -0.06
N SER A 110 -5.28 -3.86 0.31
CA SER A 110 -6.58 -3.81 0.99
C SER A 110 -7.59 -2.85 0.34
N PRO A 111 -7.72 -2.82 -0.99
CA PRO A 111 -8.62 -1.88 -1.65
C PRO A 111 -10.10 -2.10 -1.27
N LEU A 112 -10.44 -3.27 -0.74
CA LEU A 112 -11.78 -3.67 -0.26
C LEU A 112 -11.94 -3.53 1.26
N GLY A 113 -10.93 -2.99 1.98
CA GLY A 113 -10.94 -2.81 3.43
C GLY A 113 -10.68 -4.08 4.23
N SER A 114 -10.11 -5.13 3.62
CA SER A 114 -9.71 -6.39 4.28
C SER A 114 -10.78 -6.98 5.21
N PRO A 115 -11.99 -7.27 4.75
CA PRO A 115 -13.08 -7.74 5.59
C PRO A 115 -12.76 -9.06 6.33
N ASP A 116 -11.88 -9.90 5.75
CA ASP A 116 -11.45 -11.17 6.34
C ASP A 116 -10.48 -10.99 7.52
N SER A 117 -9.94 -9.79 7.72
CA SER A 117 -8.97 -9.48 8.77
C SER A 117 -9.58 -8.70 9.95
N ALA A 118 -10.90 -8.64 10.03
CA ALA A 118 -11.65 -7.82 10.99
C ALA A 118 -11.26 -8.03 12.47
N GLU A 119 -10.74 -9.21 12.84
CA GLU A 119 -10.25 -9.47 14.22
C GLU A 119 -8.93 -8.73 14.50
N MET A 120 -8.06 -8.58 13.50
CA MET A 120 -6.79 -7.86 13.63
C MET A 120 -6.93 -6.36 13.37
N ILE A 121 -7.89 -5.99 12.54
CA ILE A 121 -8.12 -4.63 12.09
C ILE A 121 -9.46 -4.18 12.66
N LYS A 122 -9.43 -3.70 13.90
CA LYS A 122 -10.61 -3.12 14.56
C LYS A 122 -10.92 -1.78 13.93
N HIS A 123 -11.70 -1.76 12.90
CA HIS A 123 -12.35 -0.54 12.52
C HIS A 123 -13.82 -0.60 12.99
N GLU A 124 -14.12 0.07 14.00
CA GLU A 124 -15.42 0.49 14.54
C GLU A 124 -16.68 -0.09 13.82
N GLY A 125 -16.64 -1.38 13.40
CA GLY A 125 -17.72 -2.08 12.71
C GLY A 125 -18.00 -1.61 11.27
N LYS A 126 -17.15 -0.81 10.64
CA LYS A 126 -17.40 -0.27 9.31
C LYS A 126 -16.68 -1.08 8.22
N SER A 127 -17.44 -1.75 7.37
CA SER A 127 -16.94 -2.31 6.11
C SER A 127 -16.90 -1.23 5.03
N VAL A 128 -15.76 -1.09 4.32
CA VAL A 128 -15.67 -0.18 3.16
C VAL A 128 -16.72 -0.53 2.11
N MET A 129 -16.93 -1.83 1.86
CA MET A 129 -17.90 -2.31 0.88
C MET A 129 -19.36 -2.03 1.29
N GLU A 130 -19.65 -1.97 2.60
CA GLU A 130 -20.98 -1.71 3.12
C GLU A 130 -21.28 -0.21 3.33
N HIS A 131 -20.30 0.65 3.07
CA HIS A 131 -20.50 2.08 3.22
C HIS A 131 -21.62 2.59 2.31
N PRO A 132 -22.62 3.38 2.82
CA PRO A 132 -23.80 3.77 2.06
C PRO A 132 -23.48 4.45 0.72
N VAL A 133 -22.43 5.26 0.65
CA VAL A 133 -22.00 5.91 -0.60
C VAL A 133 -21.51 4.86 -1.61
N VAL A 134 -20.71 3.88 -1.17
CA VAL A 134 -20.20 2.81 -2.03
C VAL A 134 -21.35 1.96 -2.58
N GLN A 135 -22.30 1.60 -1.73
CA GLN A 135 -23.50 0.84 -2.12
C GLN A 135 -24.37 1.61 -3.14
N ARG A 136 -24.58 2.91 -2.91
CA ARG A 136 -25.36 3.77 -3.82
C ARG A 136 -24.69 3.88 -5.19
N VAL A 137 -23.37 4.14 -5.22
CA VAL A 137 -22.61 4.24 -6.48
C VAL A 137 -22.62 2.88 -7.20
N ALA A 138 -22.45 1.77 -6.48
CA ALA A 138 -22.50 0.44 -7.06
C ALA A 138 -23.85 0.14 -7.74
N ALA A 139 -24.95 0.45 -7.06
CA ALA A 139 -26.29 0.31 -7.61
C ALA A 139 -26.48 1.18 -8.86
N ALA A 140 -26.04 2.44 -8.83
CA ALA A 140 -26.15 3.37 -9.96
C ALA A 140 -25.33 2.92 -11.19
N CYS A 141 -24.20 2.24 -10.99
CA CYS A 141 -23.36 1.71 -12.08
C CYS A 141 -23.80 0.31 -12.56
N GLY A 142 -24.69 -0.38 -11.86
CA GLY A 142 -24.99 -1.80 -12.09
C GLY A 142 -23.75 -2.70 -11.86
N LYS A 143 -22.89 -2.33 -10.89
CA LYS A 143 -21.64 -3.02 -10.55
C LYS A 143 -21.65 -3.44 -9.08
N THR A 144 -20.77 -4.38 -8.72
CA THR A 144 -20.60 -4.75 -7.32
C THR A 144 -19.81 -3.68 -6.55
N PRO A 145 -20.01 -3.55 -5.23
CA PRO A 145 -19.19 -2.66 -4.39
C PRO A 145 -17.68 -2.90 -4.56
N ALA A 146 -17.25 -4.16 -4.67
CA ALA A 146 -15.84 -4.52 -4.90
C ALA A 146 -15.33 -3.93 -6.23
N GLN A 147 -16.09 -4.09 -7.32
CA GLN A 147 -15.73 -3.52 -8.62
C GLN A 147 -15.63 -1.99 -8.57
N VAL A 148 -16.57 -1.32 -7.88
CA VAL A 148 -16.53 0.14 -7.69
C VAL A 148 -15.26 0.59 -6.96
N LEU A 149 -14.89 -0.09 -5.86
CA LEU A 149 -13.70 0.23 -5.09
C LEU A 149 -12.41 0.02 -5.89
N ILE A 150 -12.32 -1.08 -6.63
CA ILE A 150 -11.19 -1.36 -7.52
C ILE A 150 -11.10 -0.27 -8.61
N ARG A 151 -12.22 0.04 -9.25
CA ARG A 151 -12.27 1.04 -10.33
C ARG A 151 -11.91 2.44 -9.85
N TRP A 152 -12.41 2.83 -8.68
CA TRP A 152 -12.06 4.11 -8.06
C TRP A 152 -10.55 4.25 -7.85
N ALA A 153 -9.88 3.22 -7.33
CA ALA A 153 -8.44 3.26 -7.15
C ALA A 153 -7.70 3.32 -8.50
N MET A 154 -8.13 2.53 -9.50
CA MET A 154 -7.53 2.55 -10.84
C MET A 154 -7.67 3.91 -11.53
N GLN A 155 -8.84 4.56 -11.43
CA GLN A 155 -9.05 5.90 -12.02
C GLN A 155 -8.24 7.01 -11.31
N ARG A 156 -7.75 6.74 -10.09
CA ARG A 156 -6.76 7.58 -9.39
C ARG A 156 -5.32 7.30 -9.84
N ARG A 157 -5.12 6.49 -10.88
CA ARG A 157 -3.82 6.08 -11.42
C ARG A 157 -2.97 5.28 -10.45
N THR A 158 -3.60 4.49 -9.61
CA THR A 158 -2.92 3.49 -8.75
C THR A 158 -3.13 2.09 -9.32
N SER A 159 -2.19 1.18 -9.08
CA SER A 159 -2.44 -0.25 -9.20
C SER A 159 -3.14 -0.76 -7.94
N VAL A 160 -3.83 -1.90 -8.05
CA VAL A 160 -4.63 -2.46 -6.96
C VAL A 160 -4.38 -3.95 -6.78
N LEU A 161 -4.44 -4.41 -5.54
CA LEU A 161 -4.22 -5.81 -5.15
C LEU A 161 -5.46 -6.36 -4.43
N PRO A 162 -6.57 -6.63 -5.14
CA PRO A 162 -7.75 -7.24 -4.54
C PRO A 162 -7.50 -8.73 -4.31
N LYS A 163 -7.49 -9.18 -3.06
CA LYS A 163 -7.35 -10.59 -2.70
C LYS A 163 -8.69 -11.29 -2.72
N SER A 164 -8.76 -12.46 -3.34
CA SER A 164 -9.86 -13.42 -3.18
C SER A 164 -9.35 -14.84 -3.29
N VAL A 165 -10.10 -15.78 -2.69
CA VAL A 165 -9.92 -17.24 -2.85
C VAL A 165 -11.13 -17.87 -3.51
N THR A 166 -12.16 -17.11 -3.83
CA THR A 166 -13.39 -17.52 -4.49
C THR A 166 -13.25 -17.26 -6.00
N PRO A 167 -13.29 -18.28 -6.86
CA PRO A 167 -13.06 -18.12 -8.31
C PRO A 167 -13.92 -17.04 -8.94
N GLU A 168 -15.23 -17.02 -8.66
CA GLU A 168 -16.18 -16.07 -9.24
C GLU A 168 -15.86 -14.63 -8.83
N ARG A 169 -15.31 -14.41 -7.60
CA ARG A 169 -14.87 -13.11 -7.15
C ARG A 169 -13.56 -12.69 -7.81
N ILE A 170 -12.66 -13.64 -8.09
CA ILE A 170 -11.41 -13.36 -8.83
C ILE A 170 -11.75 -12.89 -10.23
N GLU A 171 -12.64 -13.60 -10.95
CA GLU A 171 -13.12 -13.22 -12.27
C GLU A 171 -13.81 -11.85 -12.24
N SER A 172 -14.73 -11.63 -11.29
CA SER A 172 -15.45 -10.36 -11.14
C SER A 172 -14.51 -9.17 -10.82
N ASN A 173 -13.43 -9.41 -10.06
CA ASN A 173 -12.41 -8.38 -9.81
C ASN A 173 -11.63 -8.04 -11.09
N LEU A 174 -11.32 -9.07 -11.91
CA LEU A 174 -10.63 -8.89 -13.19
C LEU A 174 -11.48 -8.13 -14.21
N ASP A 175 -12.78 -8.36 -14.24
CA ASP A 175 -13.74 -7.64 -15.11
C ASP A 175 -13.75 -6.13 -14.87
N THR A 176 -13.18 -5.68 -13.77
CA THR A 176 -13.01 -4.25 -13.48
C THR A 176 -12.07 -3.57 -14.48
N ILE A 177 -11.17 -4.31 -15.13
CA ILE A 177 -10.27 -3.80 -16.17
C ILE A 177 -11.04 -3.43 -17.46
N GLY A 178 -12.26 -3.93 -17.64
CA GLY A 178 -13.10 -3.69 -18.82
C GLY A 178 -13.45 -2.21 -19.10
N ALA A 179 -14.14 -1.99 -20.20
CA ALA A 179 -14.44 -0.67 -20.78
C ALA A 179 -15.59 0.07 -20.07
N TRP A 180 -15.50 0.28 -18.76
CA TRP A 180 -16.45 1.09 -18.01
C TRP A 180 -15.69 2.01 -17.04
N GLU A 181 -16.27 3.12 -16.69
CA GLU A 181 -15.67 4.11 -15.78
C GLU A 181 -16.73 4.66 -14.82
N LEU A 182 -16.24 5.06 -13.64
CA LEU A 182 -17.00 5.91 -12.72
C LEU A 182 -17.04 7.32 -13.31
N SER A 183 -18.21 7.98 -13.25
CA SER A 183 -18.32 9.39 -13.65
C SER A 183 -17.54 10.29 -12.69
N ALA A 184 -17.28 11.54 -13.10
CA ALA A 184 -16.62 12.53 -12.25
C ALA A 184 -17.38 12.75 -10.94
N GLU A 185 -18.73 12.76 -10.98
CA GLU A 185 -19.59 12.90 -9.80
C GLU A 185 -19.44 11.69 -8.87
N GLN A 186 -19.43 10.47 -9.40
CA GLN A 186 -19.24 9.23 -8.62
C GLN A 186 -17.86 9.17 -7.99
N MET A 187 -16.83 9.55 -8.74
CA MET A 187 -15.46 9.69 -8.21
C MET A 187 -15.39 10.71 -7.07
N SER A 188 -16.06 11.85 -7.23
CA SER A 188 -16.15 12.91 -6.21
C SER A 188 -16.89 12.43 -4.97
N GLU A 189 -18.05 11.75 -5.12
CA GLU A 189 -18.81 11.20 -3.99
C GLU A 189 -17.98 10.20 -3.17
N LEU A 190 -17.29 9.27 -3.83
CA LEU A 190 -16.42 8.30 -3.16
C LEU A 190 -15.24 8.97 -2.48
N SER A 191 -14.70 10.03 -3.09
CA SER A 191 -13.58 10.78 -2.53
C SER A 191 -13.98 11.78 -1.46
N ALA A 192 -15.26 12.01 -1.23
CA ALA A 192 -15.80 12.89 -0.17
C ALA A 192 -16.17 12.11 1.11
N ILE A 193 -15.96 10.81 1.16
CA ILE A 193 -16.29 10.00 2.34
C ILE A 193 -15.44 10.42 3.53
N GLU A 194 -16.10 10.70 4.65
CA GLU A 194 -15.51 11.06 5.95
C GLU A 194 -16.23 10.33 7.09
N PRO A 195 -15.58 10.10 8.27
CA PRO A 195 -14.16 10.42 8.53
C PRO A 195 -13.20 9.43 7.84
N GLN A 196 -11.97 9.88 7.60
CA GLN A 196 -10.93 8.98 7.10
C GLN A 196 -10.48 8.01 8.20
N CYS A 197 -10.21 6.77 7.81
CA CYS A 197 -9.86 5.69 8.73
C CYS A 197 -8.81 4.76 8.12
N ARG A 198 -7.59 4.75 8.65
CA ARG A 198 -6.59 3.73 8.36
C ARG A 198 -6.94 2.48 9.15
N MET A 199 -7.12 1.35 8.48
CA MET A 199 -7.47 0.08 9.11
C MET A 199 -6.24 -0.64 9.64
N LEU A 200 -5.16 -0.69 8.87
CA LEU A 200 -3.89 -1.26 9.27
C LEU A 200 -3.00 -0.19 9.92
N HIS A 201 -3.25 0.10 11.19
CA HIS A 201 -2.55 1.15 11.93
C HIS A 201 -1.05 0.89 12.11
N GLY A 202 -0.63 -0.38 12.16
CA GLY A 202 0.77 -0.72 12.45
C GLY A 202 1.14 -0.62 13.93
N GLN A 203 0.16 -0.55 14.86
CA GLN A 203 0.37 -0.47 16.31
C GLN A 203 1.32 -1.58 16.84
N PHE A 204 1.30 -2.74 16.22
CA PHE A 204 2.15 -3.87 16.57
C PHE A 204 3.66 -3.63 16.30
N TRP A 205 4.02 -2.59 15.56
CA TRP A 205 5.39 -2.13 15.35
C TRP A 205 5.83 -1.08 16.36
N CYS A 206 4.89 -0.50 17.12
CA CYS A 206 5.22 0.54 18.08
C CYS A 206 5.88 -0.07 19.31
N ASN A 207 7.02 0.50 19.72
CA ASN A 207 7.81 0.07 20.86
C ASN A 207 8.25 1.31 21.66
N PRO A 208 7.84 1.44 22.95
CA PRO A 208 8.26 2.58 23.78
C PRO A 208 9.77 2.77 23.91
N LYS A 209 10.56 1.70 23.65
CA LYS A 209 12.02 1.72 23.65
C LYS A 209 12.63 1.84 22.27
N GLY A 210 11.83 1.91 21.21
CA GLY A 210 12.27 1.99 19.83
C GLY A 210 12.05 3.37 19.22
N PRO A 211 12.41 3.55 17.94
CA PRO A 211 12.28 4.82 17.24
C PRO A 211 10.80 5.21 16.98
N TYR A 212 9.90 4.24 16.87
CA TYR A 212 8.46 4.46 16.73
C TYR A 212 7.75 4.10 18.02
N LYS A 213 7.46 5.09 18.85
CA LYS A 213 6.80 4.91 20.17
C LYS A 213 5.29 4.85 20.02
N THR A 214 4.76 5.53 19.04
CA THR A 214 3.33 5.65 18.74
C THR A 214 3.03 5.38 17.26
N VAL A 215 1.76 5.20 16.94
CA VAL A 215 1.29 5.11 15.54
C VAL A 215 1.59 6.41 14.78
N ALA A 216 1.46 7.57 15.44
CA ALA A 216 1.79 8.86 14.84
C ALA A 216 3.28 8.95 14.44
N ASP A 217 4.20 8.45 15.29
CA ASP A 217 5.63 8.39 14.93
C ASP A 217 5.89 7.51 13.71
N LEU A 218 5.17 6.38 13.61
CA LEU A 218 5.31 5.45 12.48
C LEU A 218 4.85 6.06 11.17
N TRP A 219 3.75 6.83 11.18
CA TRP A 219 3.15 7.40 9.98
C TRP A 219 3.53 8.85 9.72
N ASP A 220 4.25 9.50 10.65
CA ASP A 220 4.59 10.95 10.60
C ASP A 220 3.33 11.86 10.60
N ASP A 221 2.27 11.41 11.28
CA ASP A 221 0.99 12.13 11.42
C ASP A 221 1.03 13.19 12.55
#